data_9230d1de3e9a1c9fa88f1caa010c2bcb
#
_entry.id   9230d1de3e9a1c9fa88f1caa010c2bcb
#
_cell.length_a   1.000
_cell.length_b   1.000
_cell.length_c   1.000
_cell.angle_alpha   90.00
_cell.angle_beta   90.00
_cell.angle_gamma   90.00
#
_symmetry.space_group_name_H-M   'P 1'
#
loop_
_entity.id
_entity.type
_entity.pdbx_description
1 polymer ?
#
loop_
_entity_poly.entity_id
_entity_poly.type
_entity_poly.pdbx_seq_one_letter_code
_entity_poly.pdbx_strand_id
1 'polypeptide(L)'
;MAFQVSPGVLVQEKDLTRIIPAVSTSIGAFAGQFSQGPLDEIVSISSEQELVSTFGKPDSNNFEYFFSAANFLQYSNSLKVVRASQTSTLNATANGSGLLVKNKQDYEDNYAAGQGSVGTFAARSAGAWGNSLLVATCPSANAFEQITTTSQQTDGGAAVGDTTITVDANATSYINAGDIIEFSSTASGVDFTTGEKYRVTNVASTTLTIVQ
;
A
#
# COMPACT_ATOMS: atom_id res chain seq x y z
N MET A 1 51.20 -4.77 -43.39
CA MET A 1 52.08 -5.70 -42.67
C MET A 1 53.48 -5.57 -43.26
N ALA A 2 54.45 -5.20 -42.46
CA ALA A 2 55.83 -5.17 -42.89
C ALA A 2 56.33 -6.59 -42.97
N PHE A 3 56.81 -7.01 -44.16
CA PHE A 3 57.33 -8.35 -44.42
C PHE A 3 58.86 -8.29 -44.22
N GLN A 4 59.35 -9.14 -43.36
CA GLN A 4 60.79 -9.24 -43.13
C GLN A 4 61.45 -10.05 -44.25
N VAL A 5 62.35 -9.40 -44.98
CA VAL A 5 62.94 -9.98 -46.22
C VAL A 5 64.33 -10.64 -45.94
N SER A 6 64.90 -10.50 -44.75
CA SER A 6 66.16 -11.13 -44.36
C SER A 6 66.12 -11.68 -42.95
N PRO A 7 66.95 -12.64 -42.59
CA PRO A 7 66.98 -13.18 -41.24
C PRO A 7 67.32 -12.10 -40.23
N GLY A 8 66.37 -11.81 -39.34
CA GLY A 8 66.46 -10.82 -38.28
C GLY A 8 65.47 -11.14 -37.18
N VAL A 9 65.62 -10.47 -36.05
CA VAL A 9 64.71 -10.58 -34.93
C VAL A 9 63.69 -9.45 -35.02
N LEU A 10 62.41 -9.77 -35.24
CA LEU A 10 61.31 -8.82 -35.17
C LEU A 10 60.88 -8.71 -33.71
N VAL A 11 61.24 -7.61 -33.07
CA VAL A 11 60.77 -7.30 -31.71
C VAL A 11 59.48 -6.47 -31.89
N GLN A 12 58.37 -7.01 -31.47
CA GLN A 12 57.12 -6.29 -31.45
C GLN A 12 56.72 -6.05 -30.00
N GLU A 13 56.79 -4.83 -29.56
CA GLU A 13 56.29 -4.43 -28.24
C GLU A 13 54.76 -4.41 -28.27
N LYS A 14 54.13 -5.25 -27.47
CA LYS A 14 52.70 -5.27 -27.27
C LYS A 14 52.41 -4.67 -25.89
N ASP A 15 52.02 -3.40 -25.90
CA ASP A 15 51.57 -2.75 -24.68
C ASP A 15 50.24 -3.37 -24.22
N LEU A 16 50.31 -4.22 -23.19
CA LEU A 16 49.15 -4.87 -22.56
C LEU A 16 48.57 -4.03 -21.41
N THR A 17 49.20 -2.87 -21.10
CA THR A 17 48.72 -2.00 -20.00
C THR A 17 47.47 -1.23 -20.36
N ARG A 18 47.08 -1.16 -21.64
CA ARG A 18 45.84 -0.53 -22.12
C ARG A 18 44.62 -1.45 -22.15
N ILE A 19 44.76 -2.72 -21.86
CA ILE A 19 43.66 -3.62 -21.62
C ILE A 19 43.39 -3.63 -20.10
N ILE A 20 43.01 -2.49 -19.56
CA ILE A 20 42.13 -2.49 -18.41
C ILE A 20 40.79 -2.84 -19.02
N PRO A 21 40.25 -4.07 -18.80
CA PRO A 21 38.85 -4.26 -19.08
C PRO A 21 38.17 -3.21 -18.20
N ALA A 22 37.57 -2.20 -18.83
CA ALA A 22 36.62 -1.35 -18.16
C ALA A 22 35.45 -2.27 -17.79
N VAL A 23 35.61 -3.02 -16.73
CA VAL A 23 34.52 -3.67 -16.05
C VAL A 23 33.77 -2.52 -15.40
N SER A 24 32.96 -1.85 -16.18
CA SER A 24 31.96 -0.95 -15.68
C SER A 24 31.04 -1.79 -14.80
N THR A 25 31.34 -1.84 -13.51
CA THR A 25 30.41 -2.34 -12.52
C THR A 25 29.27 -1.32 -12.42
N SER A 26 28.37 -1.39 -13.39
CA SER A 26 27.18 -0.55 -13.43
C SER A 26 26.07 -1.08 -12.49
N ILE A 27 26.35 -2.14 -11.74
CA ILE A 27 25.40 -2.74 -10.79
C ILE A 27 25.73 -2.19 -9.41
N GLY A 28 24.79 -1.44 -8.84
CA GLY A 28 24.83 -1.01 -7.45
C GLY A 28 24.10 -1.95 -6.51
N ALA A 29 24.47 -1.93 -5.23
CA ALA A 29 23.73 -2.61 -4.16
C ALA A 29 23.43 -1.59 -3.06
N PHE A 30 22.21 -1.61 -2.56
CA PHE A 30 21.74 -0.69 -1.54
C PHE A 30 20.86 -1.40 -0.52
N ALA A 31 21.13 -1.16 0.76
CA ALA A 31 20.27 -1.59 1.85
C ALA A 31 19.76 -0.37 2.61
N GLY A 32 18.45 -0.27 2.82
CA GLY A 32 17.86 0.89 3.45
C GLY A 32 16.48 0.63 4.04
N GLN A 33 16.00 1.59 4.80
CA GLN A 33 14.64 1.57 5.34
C GLN A 33 13.69 2.17 4.31
N PHE A 34 12.61 1.47 4.05
CA PHE A 34 11.54 1.90 3.15
C PHE A 34 10.19 1.65 3.80
N SER A 35 9.17 2.41 3.41
CA SER A 35 7.83 2.32 4.01
C SER A 35 7.08 1.05 3.63
N GLN A 36 7.37 0.48 2.47
CA GLN A 36 6.74 -0.74 1.94
C GLN A 36 7.74 -1.58 1.14
N GLY A 37 7.30 -2.70 0.59
CA GLY A 37 8.13 -3.61 -0.20
C GLY A 37 8.49 -4.89 0.56
N PRO A 38 9.06 -5.87 -0.13
CA PRO A 38 9.45 -7.14 0.47
C PRO A 38 10.62 -6.97 1.44
N LEU A 39 10.67 -7.82 2.45
CA LEU A 39 11.75 -7.95 3.41
C LEU A 39 12.59 -9.18 3.08
N ASP A 40 13.87 -9.15 3.44
CA ASP A 40 14.81 -10.26 3.25
C ASP A 40 14.88 -10.78 1.79
N GLU A 41 14.60 -9.89 0.84
CA GLU A 41 14.63 -10.19 -0.59
C GLU A 41 15.44 -9.15 -1.34
N ILE A 42 16.27 -9.60 -2.30
CA ILE A 42 17.03 -8.73 -3.17
C ILE A 42 16.16 -8.37 -4.38
N VAL A 43 15.72 -7.13 -4.45
CA VAL A 43 14.91 -6.63 -5.56
C VAL A 43 15.79 -5.87 -6.54
N SER A 44 15.66 -6.17 -7.84
CA SER A 44 16.35 -5.45 -8.91
C SER A 44 15.49 -4.28 -9.34
N ILE A 45 16.05 -3.08 -9.33
CA ILE A 45 15.39 -1.82 -9.68
C ILE A 45 16.14 -1.18 -10.83
N SER A 46 15.41 -0.77 -11.85
CA SER A 46 15.94 -0.17 -13.08
C SER A 46 15.64 1.31 -13.22
N SER A 47 14.68 1.83 -12.46
CA SER A 47 14.22 3.22 -12.55
C SER A 47 13.68 3.72 -11.21
N GLU A 48 13.65 5.04 -11.05
CA GLU A 48 13.04 5.68 -9.87
C GLU A 48 11.53 5.35 -9.76
N GLN A 49 10.84 5.26 -10.89
CA GLN A 49 9.42 4.90 -10.89
C GLN A 49 9.19 3.49 -10.36
N GLU A 50 10.05 2.55 -10.69
CA GLU A 50 10.03 1.19 -10.15
C GLU A 50 10.38 1.17 -8.66
N LEU A 51 11.34 2.02 -8.22
CA LEU A 51 11.66 2.20 -6.81
C LEU A 51 10.43 2.68 -6.03
N VAL A 52 9.73 3.70 -6.51
CA VAL A 52 8.49 4.22 -5.89
C VAL A 52 7.40 3.17 -5.85
N SER A 53 7.17 2.44 -6.93
CA SER A 53 6.10 1.44 -7.00
C SER A 53 6.34 0.25 -6.06
N THR A 54 7.60 -0.10 -5.83
CA THR A 54 8.00 -1.25 -5.01
C THR A 54 8.16 -0.88 -3.54
N PHE A 55 8.86 0.21 -3.26
CA PHE A 55 9.29 0.58 -1.91
C PHE A 55 8.56 1.79 -1.32
N GLY A 56 7.68 2.41 -2.09
CA GLY A 56 6.89 3.56 -1.68
C GLY A 56 7.57 4.89 -1.95
N LYS A 57 6.81 5.95 -1.68
CA LYS A 57 7.30 7.33 -1.80
C LYS A 57 8.19 7.69 -0.61
N PRO A 58 9.12 8.64 -0.78
CA PRO A 58 9.90 9.15 0.34
C PRO A 58 9.00 9.84 1.37
N ASP A 59 9.31 9.63 2.63
CA ASP A 59 8.69 10.29 3.78
C ASP A 59 9.77 10.84 4.73
N SER A 60 9.36 11.45 5.83
CA SER A 60 10.29 12.06 6.80
C SER A 60 11.26 11.07 7.44
N ASN A 61 10.99 9.76 7.39
CA ASN A 61 11.80 8.73 8.04
C ASN A 61 12.72 7.99 7.08
N ASN A 62 12.41 8.04 5.78
CA ASN A 62 13.11 7.24 4.77
C ASN A 62 13.72 8.05 3.61
N PHE A 63 13.57 9.38 3.61
CA PHE A 63 13.98 10.22 2.49
C PHE A 63 15.47 10.10 2.16
N GLU A 64 16.34 9.95 3.14
CA GLU A 64 17.78 9.79 2.92
C GLU A 64 18.09 8.51 2.15
N TYR A 65 17.45 7.41 2.53
CA TYR A 65 17.60 6.12 1.84
C TYR A 65 17.04 6.17 0.44
N PHE A 66 15.85 6.76 0.30
CA PHE A 66 15.18 6.87 -0.98
C PHE A 66 15.98 7.70 -1.98
N PHE A 67 16.39 8.91 -1.60
CA PHE A 67 17.15 9.79 -2.51
C PHE A 67 18.55 9.28 -2.79
N SER A 68 19.18 8.55 -1.89
CA SER A 68 20.46 7.88 -2.16
C SER A 68 20.32 6.83 -3.26
N ALA A 69 19.27 6.01 -3.19
CA ALA A 69 18.97 5.02 -4.23
C ALA A 69 18.55 5.68 -5.56
N ALA A 70 17.69 6.71 -5.51
CA ALA A 70 17.25 7.46 -6.69
C ALA A 70 18.39 8.16 -7.41
N ASN A 71 19.32 8.77 -6.67
CA ASN A 71 20.50 9.40 -7.26
C ASN A 71 21.38 8.39 -8.00
N PHE A 72 21.54 7.18 -7.49
CA PHE A 72 22.28 6.13 -8.20
C PHE A 72 21.58 5.76 -9.51
N LEU A 73 20.24 5.66 -9.50
CA LEU A 73 19.45 5.31 -10.69
C LEU A 73 19.49 6.36 -11.80
N GLN A 74 19.94 7.59 -11.52
CA GLN A 74 20.18 8.59 -12.56
C GLN A 74 21.40 8.26 -13.44
N TYR A 75 22.34 7.48 -12.92
CA TYR A 75 23.59 7.10 -13.61
C TYR A 75 23.60 5.64 -14.07
N SER A 76 22.77 4.78 -13.48
CA SER A 76 22.72 3.36 -13.78
C SER A 76 21.28 2.84 -13.69
N ASN A 77 20.97 1.87 -14.53
CA ASN A 77 19.68 1.19 -14.57
C ASN A 77 19.70 -0.19 -13.87
N SER A 78 20.68 -0.46 -13.04
CA SER A 78 20.82 -1.76 -12.35
C SER A 78 21.20 -1.54 -10.89
N LEU A 79 20.19 -1.43 -10.04
CA LEU A 79 20.33 -1.33 -8.59
C LEU A 79 19.69 -2.55 -7.91
N LYS A 80 20.45 -3.21 -7.04
CA LYS A 80 19.95 -4.26 -6.17
C LYS A 80 19.60 -3.64 -4.83
N VAL A 81 18.32 -3.69 -4.45
CA VAL A 81 17.82 -3.08 -3.22
C VAL A 81 17.36 -4.16 -2.26
N VAL A 82 17.76 -4.03 -1.00
CA VAL A 82 17.25 -4.83 0.12
C VAL A 82 16.62 -3.90 1.13
N ARG A 83 15.36 -4.18 1.49
CA ARG A 83 14.68 -3.44 2.53
C ARG A 83 15.08 -3.95 3.90
N ALA A 84 15.63 -3.05 4.72
CA ALA A 84 15.86 -3.31 6.13
C ALA A 84 14.57 -3.10 6.94
N SER A 85 14.32 -3.95 7.92
CA SER A 85 13.20 -3.81 8.86
C SER A 85 13.67 -3.81 10.30
N GLN A 86 12.83 -3.28 11.17
CA GLN A 86 12.98 -3.46 12.60
C GLN A 86 12.30 -4.76 13.04
N THR A 87 12.74 -5.35 14.14
CA THR A 87 12.22 -6.61 14.70
C THR A 87 10.71 -6.57 15.04
N SER A 88 10.14 -5.38 15.21
CA SER A 88 8.72 -5.17 15.52
C SER A 88 7.86 -4.84 14.29
N THR A 89 8.43 -4.86 13.09
CA THR A 89 7.68 -4.53 11.88
C THR A 89 6.76 -5.70 11.50
N LEU A 90 5.44 -5.47 11.52
CA LEU A 90 4.42 -6.47 11.20
C LEU A 90 3.55 -5.99 10.03
N ASN A 91 2.89 -6.92 9.37
CA ASN A 91 1.87 -6.63 8.37
C ASN A 91 0.55 -6.28 9.10
N ALA A 92 -0.15 -5.27 8.63
CA ALA A 92 -1.50 -4.98 9.11
C ALA A 92 -2.46 -6.11 8.72
N THR A 93 -3.35 -6.48 9.62
CA THR A 93 -4.30 -7.59 9.44
C THR A 93 -5.71 -7.14 9.79
N ALA A 94 -6.71 -7.83 9.25
CA ALA A 94 -8.11 -7.49 9.49
C ALA A 94 -8.53 -7.55 10.98
N ASN A 95 -7.88 -8.41 11.77
CA ASN A 95 -8.17 -8.54 13.22
C ASN A 95 -7.22 -7.73 14.10
N GLY A 96 -6.28 -6.96 13.55
CA GLY A 96 -5.31 -6.20 14.32
C GLY A 96 -4.23 -7.03 15.03
N SER A 97 -4.21 -8.35 14.86
CA SER A 97 -3.29 -9.25 15.57
C SER A 97 -1.87 -9.26 15.02
N GLY A 98 -1.57 -8.49 13.99
CA GLY A 98 -0.26 -8.39 13.36
C GLY A 98 0.36 -9.74 12.98
N LEU A 99 0.89 -9.83 11.79
CA LEU A 99 1.58 -11.02 11.28
C LEU A 99 2.81 -10.55 10.51
N LEU A 100 3.93 -11.25 10.62
CA LEU A 100 5.08 -10.95 9.77
C LEU A 100 5.09 -11.87 8.56
N VAL A 101 4.76 -11.32 7.40
CA VAL A 101 4.98 -11.94 6.09
C VAL A 101 6.07 -11.14 5.39
N LYS A 102 7.23 -11.70 5.22
CA LYS A 102 8.41 -10.98 4.73
C LYS A 102 8.33 -10.68 3.24
N ASN A 103 7.96 -11.70 2.45
CA ASN A 103 7.89 -11.63 1.00
C ASN A 103 6.93 -12.70 0.47
N LYS A 104 6.84 -12.80 -0.85
CA LYS A 104 5.95 -13.76 -1.50
C LYS A 104 6.29 -15.21 -1.18
N GLN A 105 7.59 -15.56 -1.15
CA GLN A 105 8.03 -16.91 -0.85
C GLN A 105 7.67 -17.32 0.58
N ASP A 106 7.91 -16.43 1.54
CA ASP A 106 7.53 -16.66 2.95
C ASP A 106 6.01 -16.86 3.10
N TYR A 107 5.20 -16.12 2.32
CA TYR A 107 3.75 -16.33 2.29
C TYR A 107 3.38 -17.71 1.75
N GLU A 108 3.96 -18.11 0.63
CA GLU A 108 3.67 -19.40 0.00
C GLU A 108 4.08 -20.58 0.89
N ASP A 109 5.22 -20.47 1.57
CA ASP A 109 5.76 -21.54 2.40
C ASP A 109 5.03 -21.69 3.74
N ASN A 110 4.62 -20.57 4.37
CA ASN A 110 4.17 -20.59 5.76
C ASN A 110 2.71 -20.15 5.96
N TYR A 111 2.12 -19.40 5.02
CA TYR A 111 0.83 -18.73 5.26
C TYR A 111 -0.23 -18.99 4.18
N ALA A 112 0.09 -19.71 3.10
CA ALA A 112 -0.86 -19.97 2.00
C ALA A 112 -2.12 -20.71 2.45
N ALA A 113 -2.04 -21.51 3.50
CA ALA A 113 -3.18 -22.21 4.10
C ALA A 113 -4.05 -21.31 5.01
N GLY A 114 -3.63 -20.06 5.21
CA GLY A 114 -4.28 -19.09 6.09
C GLY A 114 -3.79 -19.18 7.54
N GLN A 115 -4.04 -18.08 8.27
CA GLN A 115 -3.78 -17.97 9.70
C GLN A 115 -5.08 -17.60 10.41
N GLY A 116 -5.68 -18.51 11.12
CA GLY A 116 -7.01 -18.37 11.71
C GLY A 116 -7.21 -17.19 12.68
N SER A 117 -6.12 -16.60 13.19
CA SER A 117 -6.18 -15.50 14.15
C SER A 117 -6.07 -14.10 13.53
N VAL A 118 -5.70 -13.97 12.26
CA VAL A 118 -5.40 -12.67 11.64
C VAL A 118 -6.54 -12.10 10.77
N GLY A 119 -7.63 -12.85 10.62
CA GLY A 119 -8.78 -12.45 9.81
C GLY A 119 -8.58 -12.77 8.31
N THR A 120 -9.49 -12.23 7.50
CA THR A 120 -9.58 -12.56 6.07
C THR A 120 -8.51 -11.87 5.21
N PHE A 121 -7.98 -10.75 5.67
CA PHE A 121 -7.04 -9.91 4.90
C PHE A 121 -5.80 -9.58 5.71
N ALA A 122 -4.67 -9.59 5.03
CA ALA A 122 -3.40 -9.08 5.54
C ALA A 122 -2.75 -8.17 4.49
N ALA A 123 -2.12 -7.10 4.93
CA ALA A 123 -1.37 -6.23 4.04
C ALA A 123 -0.16 -6.99 3.47
N ARG A 124 0.11 -6.81 2.18
CA ARG A 124 1.19 -7.50 1.47
C ARG A 124 2.58 -7.17 2.03
N SER A 125 2.79 -5.92 2.44
CA SER A 125 4.08 -5.47 2.98
C SER A 125 3.95 -5.14 4.45
N ALA A 126 4.94 -5.51 5.22
CA ALA A 126 5.03 -5.14 6.62
C ALA A 126 5.33 -3.63 6.78
N GLY A 127 4.74 -3.00 7.78
CA GLY A 127 4.95 -1.59 8.11
C GLY A 127 3.65 -0.82 8.30
N ALA A 128 3.79 0.40 8.83
CA ALA A 128 2.66 1.27 9.21
C ALA A 128 1.76 1.69 8.03
N TRP A 129 2.27 1.66 6.80
CA TRP A 129 1.49 2.01 5.61
C TRP A 129 0.23 1.12 5.45
N GLY A 130 0.32 -0.15 5.87
CA GLY A 130 -0.79 -1.10 5.83
C GLY A 130 -1.98 -0.70 6.70
N ASN A 131 -1.77 0.12 7.72
CA ASN A 131 -2.83 0.61 8.60
C ASN A 131 -3.77 1.62 7.89
N SER A 132 -3.34 2.17 6.77
CA SER A 132 -4.14 3.08 5.95
C SER A 132 -4.97 2.37 4.87
N LEU A 133 -4.84 1.05 4.76
CA LEU A 133 -5.61 0.27 3.78
C LEU A 133 -7.02 0.01 4.30
N LEU A 134 -7.99 0.30 3.46
CA LEU A 134 -9.39 -0.05 3.66
C LEU A 134 -9.77 -1.12 2.64
N VAL A 135 -10.27 -2.25 3.12
CA VAL A 135 -10.77 -3.33 2.26
C VAL A 135 -12.28 -3.40 2.38
N ALA A 136 -12.96 -3.23 1.27
CA ALA A 136 -14.40 -3.42 1.15
C ALA A 136 -14.69 -4.55 0.17
N THR A 137 -15.51 -5.50 0.56
CA THR A 137 -15.94 -6.60 -0.30
C THR A 137 -17.42 -6.45 -0.60
N CYS A 138 -17.78 -6.57 -1.86
CA CYS A 138 -19.17 -6.60 -2.29
C CYS A 138 -19.52 -8.04 -2.73
N PRO A 139 -20.08 -8.87 -1.85
CA PRO A 139 -20.37 -10.27 -2.17
C PRO A 139 -21.58 -10.43 -3.09
N SER A 140 -22.34 -9.38 -3.32
CA SER A 140 -23.53 -9.36 -4.16
C SER A 140 -23.39 -8.36 -5.30
N ALA A 141 -23.91 -8.70 -6.48
CA ALA A 141 -23.95 -7.81 -7.64
C ALA A 141 -24.91 -6.60 -7.44
N ASN A 142 -25.75 -6.63 -6.42
CA ASN A 142 -26.86 -5.68 -6.30
C ASN A 142 -26.56 -4.44 -5.46
N ALA A 143 -25.66 -4.46 -4.50
CA ALA A 143 -25.18 -3.27 -3.79
C ALA A 143 -24.10 -3.62 -2.76
N PHE A 144 -23.20 -2.70 -2.51
CA PHE A 144 -22.40 -2.69 -1.31
C PHE A 144 -23.25 -2.18 -0.15
N GLU A 145 -23.40 -2.99 0.88
CA GLU A 145 -24.08 -2.64 2.12
C GLU A 145 -23.11 -2.78 3.29
N GLN A 146 -22.90 -1.71 4.01
CA GLN A 146 -22.15 -1.73 5.25
C GLN A 146 -23.13 -1.64 6.42
N ILE A 147 -23.30 -2.76 7.13
CA ILE A 147 -24.09 -2.77 8.35
C ILE A 147 -23.17 -2.42 9.51
N THR A 148 -23.47 -1.35 10.21
CA THR A 148 -22.83 -1.04 11.49
C THR A 148 -23.42 -1.97 12.57
N THR A 149 -22.57 -2.63 13.35
CA THR A 149 -23.00 -3.53 14.44
C THR A 149 -23.64 -2.81 15.62
N THR A 150 -23.51 -1.51 15.70
CA THR A 150 -24.18 -0.63 16.64
C THR A 150 -25.43 -0.06 15.97
N SER A 151 -26.61 -0.39 16.47
CA SER A 151 -27.84 0.24 16.04
C SER A 151 -27.74 1.74 16.31
N GLN A 152 -27.65 2.52 15.26
CA GLN A 152 -27.71 3.97 15.34
C GLN A 152 -29.17 4.36 15.27
N GLN A 153 -29.61 5.15 16.22
CA GLN A 153 -30.99 5.62 16.28
C GLN A 153 -31.05 7.09 15.88
N THR A 154 -32.14 7.48 15.27
CA THR A 154 -32.46 8.90 15.10
C THR A 154 -32.86 9.45 16.46
N ASP A 155 -32.23 10.55 16.89
CA ASP A 155 -32.60 11.27 18.10
C ASP A 155 -33.68 12.31 17.75
N GLY A 156 -34.91 12.04 18.18
CA GLY A 156 -35.99 13.01 18.04
C GLY A 156 -36.96 12.83 16.86
N GLY A 157 -36.92 11.71 16.16
CA GLY A 157 -37.83 11.43 15.05
C GLY A 157 -37.43 12.12 13.75
N ALA A 158 -37.76 11.50 12.65
CA ALA A 158 -37.55 12.03 11.31
C ALA A 158 -38.83 11.82 10.49
N ALA A 159 -39.25 12.85 9.77
CA ALA A 159 -40.51 12.84 8.98
C ALA A 159 -40.21 12.84 7.48
N VAL A 160 -41.14 12.34 6.71
CA VAL A 160 -41.06 12.39 5.24
C VAL A 160 -40.91 13.84 4.79
N GLY A 161 -39.85 14.11 4.02
CA GLY A 161 -39.53 15.44 3.52
C GLY A 161 -38.50 16.21 4.35
N ASP A 162 -38.06 15.66 5.48
CA ASP A 162 -36.95 16.24 6.23
C ASP A 162 -35.67 16.18 5.41
N THR A 163 -34.94 17.29 5.39
CA THR A 163 -33.62 17.39 4.77
C THR A 163 -32.50 17.27 5.76
N THR A 164 -32.82 17.24 7.06
CA THR A 164 -31.87 17.11 8.17
C THR A 164 -32.39 16.10 9.18
N ILE A 165 -31.50 15.25 9.67
CA ILE A 165 -31.81 14.21 10.66
C ILE A 165 -30.81 14.31 11.77
N THR A 166 -31.28 14.27 13.02
CA THR A 166 -30.42 14.16 14.19
C THR A 166 -30.22 12.68 14.53
N VAL A 167 -29.00 12.29 14.76
CA VAL A 167 -28.61 10.93 15.09
C VAL A 167 -27.78 10.91 16.36
N ASP A 168 -27.60 9.74 16.96
CA ASP A 168 -26.76 9.58 18.14
C ASP A 168 -25.33 10.07 17.88
N ALA A 169 -24.67 10.57 18.92
CA ALA A 169 -23.32 11.14 18.83
C ALA A 169 -22.26 10.22 18.20
N ASN A 170 -22.48 8.92 18.29
CA ASN A 170 -21.56 7.93 17.70
C ASN A 170 -21.78 7.69 16.21
N ALA A 171 -22.93 8.09 15.65
CA ALA A 171 -23.24 7.85 14.22
C ALA A 171 -22.29 8.60 13.30
N THR A 172 -21.83 9.77 13.69
CA THR A 172 -20.90 10.59 12.89
C THR A 172 -19.50 9.99 12.80
N SER A 173 -19.17 9.01 13.60
CA SER A 173 -17.92 8.22 13.48
C SER A 173 -17.97 7.21 12.33
N TYR A 174 -19.16 6.89 11.84
CA TYR A 174 -19.40 5.86 10.83
C TYR A 174 -19.99 6.38 9.53
N ILE A 175 -20.60 7.57 9.54
CA ILE A 175 -21.30 8.15 8.41
C ILE A 175 -20.53 9.37 7.90
N ASN A 176 -20.26 9.39 6.59
CA ASN A 176 -19.55 10.47 5.93
C ASN A 176 -20.42 11.14 4.86
N ALA A 177 -20.07 12.37 4.51
CA ALA A 177 -20.70 13.02 3.36
C ALA A 177 -20.40 12.22 2.08
N GLY A 178 -21.45 11.90 1.34
CA GLY A 178 -21.40 11.04 0.16
C GLY A 178 -21.98 9.64 0.38
N ASP A 179 -22.12 9.19 1.63
CA ASP A 179 -22.72 7.89 1.94
C ASP A 179 -24.20 7.84 1.59
N ILE A 180 -24.66 6.65 1.30
CA ILE A 180 -26.09 6.37 1.09
C ILE A 180 -26.58 5.59 2.31
N ILE A 181 -27.57 6.13 2.98
CA ILE A 181 -28.21 5.54 4.14
C ILE A 181 -29.63 5.08 3.84
N GLU A 182 -30.05 4.05 4.52
CA GLU A 182 -31.40 3.52 4.48
C GLU A 182 -31.94 3.44 5.91
N PHE A 183 -33.20 3.83 6.10
CA PHE A 183 -33.85 3.73 7.41
C PHE A 183 -34.64 2.43 7.49
N SER A 184 -34.41 1.65 8.54
CA SER A 184 -35.23 0.48 8.85
C SER A 184 -36.32 0.87 9.85
N SER A 185 -37.55 0.62 9.53
CA SER A 185 -38.73 1.03 10.31
C SER A 185 -39.01 0.13 11.51
N THR A 186 -38.12 0.02 12.45
CA THR A 186 -38.40 -0.74 13.68
C THR A 186 -38.73 0.14 14.89
N ALA A 187 -38.58 1.45 14.78
CA ALA A 187 -38.87 2.39 15.85
C ALA A 187 -40.22 3.08 15.65
N SER A 188 -41.01 3.10 16.71
CA SER A 188 -42.28 3.84 16.77
C SER A 188 -42.02 5.34 16.56
N GLY A 189 -42.54 5.90 15.45
CA GLY A 189 -42.49 7.35 15.16
C GLY A 189 -41.57 7.76 14.01
N VAL A 190 -40.97 6.84 13.28
CA VAL A 190 -40.23 7.14 12.04
C VAL A 190 -41.13 6.89 10.84
N ASP A 191 -41.47 7.92 10.12
CA ASP A 191 -42.36 7.88 8.97
C ASP A 191 -41.60 7.81 7.63
N PHE A 192 -40.43 7.20 7.65
CA PHE A 192 -39.68 6.90 6.43
C PHE A 192 -40.21 5.61 5.80
N THR A 193 -40.41 5.63 4.49
CA THR A 193 -40.74 4.42 3.76
C THR A 193 -39.55 3.46 3.81
N THR A 194 -39.74 2.26 4.33
CA THR A 194 -38.73 1.23 4.41
C THR A 194 -38.18 0.94 3.02
N GLY A 195 -36.84 0.99 2.87
CA GLY A 195 -36.18 0.74 1.60
C GLY A 195 -35.86 1.99 0.78
N GLU A 196 -36.28 3.16 1.20
CA GLU A 196 -35.88 4.41 0.55
C GLU A 196 -34.42 4.75 0.94
N LYS A 197 -33.65 5.20 -0.06
CA LYS A 197 -32.24 5.53 0.09
C LYS A 197 -32.04 7.04 0.02
N TYR A 198 -31.28 7.54 0.95
CA TYR A 198 -30.95 8.96 1.07
C TYR A 198 -29.45 9.15 1.00
N ARG A 199 -29.01 10.12 0.23
CA ARG A 199 -27.60 10.50 0.17
C ARG A 199 -27.30 11.52 1.25
N VAL A 200 -26.29 11.27 2.06
CA VAL A 200 -25.75 12.21 3.04
C VAL A 200 -24.92 13.27 2.31
N THR A 201 -25.30 14.53 2.40
CA THR A 201 -24.57 15.64 1.77
C THR A 201 -23.64 16.35 2.74
N ASN A 202 -23.98 16.35 4.03
CA ASN A 202 -23.14 16.95 5.08
C ASN A 202 -23.36 16.22 6.41
N VAL A 203 -22.29 16.16 7.20
CA VAL A 203 -22.28 15.62 8.56
C VAL A 203 -21.74 16.69 9.50
N ALA A 204 -22.57 17.16 10.43
CA ALA A 204 -22.22 18.20 11.39
C ALA A 204 -22.60 17.74 12.80
N SER A 205 -21.60 17.34 13.58
CA SER A 205 -21.82 16.76 14.91
C SER A 205 -22.79 15.58 14.87
N THR A 206 -23.99 15.75 15.40
CA THR A 206 -25.07 14.75 15.42
C THR A 206 -26.11 14.96 14.31
N THR A 207 -25.92 15.93 13.42
CA THR A 207 -26.89 16.25 12.37
C THR A 207 -26.39 15.84 11.01
N LEU A 208 -27.16 15.04 10.33
CA LEU A 208 -26.95 14.64 8.93
C LEU A 208 -27.85 15.51 8.03
N THR A 209 -27.29 16.08 6.97
CA THR A 209 -28.06 16.65 5.88
C THR A 209 -28.20 15.61 4.79
N ILE A 210 -29.45 15.33 4.39
CA ILE A 210 -29.76 14.26 3.44
C ILE A 210 -30.52 14.81 2.24
N VAL A 211 -30.41 14.11 1.12
CA VAL A 211 -31.21 14.28 -0.07
C VAL A 211 -31.68 12.93 -0.59
N GLN A 212 -32.89 12.85 -1.09
CA GLN A 212 -33.44 11.67 -1.74
C GLN A 212 -32.89 11.52 -3.15
#